data_9bbdb095a2eff34877cdd1b5091c9d78
#
_entry.id   9bbdb095a2eff34877cdd1b5091c9d78
#
_cell.length_a   1.000
_cell.length_b   1.000
_cell.length_c   1.000
_cell.angle_alpha   90.00
_cell.angle_beta   90.00
_cell.angle_gamma   90.00
#
_symmetry.space_group_name_H-M   'P 1'
#
loop_
_entity.id
_entity.type
_entity.pdbx_description
1 polymer ?
#
loop_
_entity_poly.entity_id
_entity_poly.type
_entity_poly.pdbx_seq_one_letter_code
_entity_poly.pdbx_strand_id
1 'polypeptide(L)'
;MSDFDRAAAVDRLERLVDTVADERMPVPVREVWAFGDVALGLDPVERLDVYVTKDILLRDDSESDASADDDATEQFRDSHGVEGVGKSVRADWAREHPDFLRANANGHAAPEQCLAAHLLENDEPVHLEVCNASFEDNVTQRLRGARLREDYTQLLDPRGVCLWAEGTKSDEAFRKLRAGELALPTLSAALEMLGLDDDEAETAAQELHAWRERQDGVTVRGDVV
;
A
#
# COMPACT_ATOMS: atom_id res chain seq x y z
N MET A 1 -14.77 -11.13 14.57
CA MET A 1 -13.63 -10.46 13.93
C MET A 1 -12.69 -10.09 15.06
N SER A 2 -11.42 -10.39 14.96
CA SER A 2 -10.46 -9.98 16.00
C SER A 2 -9.97 -8.60 15.63
N ASP A 3 -10.54 -7.58 16.29
CA ASP A 3 -10.02 -6.24 16.21
C ASP A 3 -8.61 -6.23 16.81
N PHE A 4 -7.70 -5.48 16.21
CA PHE A 4 -6.41 -5.24 16.85
C PHE A 4 -6.60 -4.21 17.97
N ASP A 5 -6.05 -4.44 19.16
CA ASP A 5 -5.68 -3.29 19.96
C ASP A 5 -4.55 -2.52 19.25
N ARG A 6 -4.41 -1.25 19.56
CA ARG A 6 -3.41 -0.41 18.89
C ARG A 6 -1.98 -0.96 19.00
N ALA A 7 -1.63 -1.57 20.11
CA ALA A 7 -0.29 -2.14 20.31
C ALA A 7 -0.07 -3.31 19.36
N ALA A 8 -1.03 -4.23 19.24
CA ALA A 8 -0.98 -5.35 18.32
C ALA A 8 -0.95 -4.90 16.84
N ALA A 9 -1.72 -3.85 16.49
CA ALA A 9 -1.70 -3.26 15.16
C ALA A 9 -0.31 -2.69 14.81
N VAL A 10 0.31 -1.96 15.73
CA VAL A 10 1.65 -1.40 15.51
C VAL A 10 2.71 -2.51 15.48
N ASP A 11 2.60 -3.54 16.31
CA ASP A 11 3.49 -4.71 16.26
C ASP A 11 3.36 -5.46 14.93
N ARG A 12 2.14 -5.52 14.36
CA ARG A 12 1.91 -6.12 13.04
C ARG A 12 2.56 -5.29 11.92
N LEU A 13 2.41 -3.96 11.96
CA LEU A 13 3.10 -3.05 11.04
C LEU A 13 4.61 -3.18 11.13
N GLU A 14 5.14 -3.31 12.34
CA GLU A 14 6.57 -3.46 12.56
C GLU A 14 7.10 -4.74 11.94
N ARG A 15 6.42 -5.88 12.14
CA ARG A 15 6.77 -7.14 11.47
C ARG A 15 6.71 -7.03 9.94
N LEU A 16 5.67 -6.35 9.39
CA LEU A 16 5.55 -6.15 7.95
C LEU A 16 6.73 -5.34 7.40
N VAL A 17 7.12 -4.28 8.08
CA VAL A 17 8.27 -3.46 7.70
C VAL A 17 9.59 -4.23 7.85
N ASP A 18 9.74 -5.03 8.90
CA ASP A 18 10.92 -5.87 9.10
C ASP A 18 11.03 -6.92 7.98
N THR A 19 9.91 -7.53 7.56
CA THR A 19 9.86 -8.41 6.39
C THR A 19 10.35 -7.69 5.13
N VAL A 20 9.86 -6.47 4.88
CA VAL A 20 10.29 -5.66 3.71
C VAL A 20 11.78 -5.31 3.78
N ALA A 21 12.30 -5.03 4.98
CA ALA A 21 13.67 -4.60 5.18
C ALA A 21 14.71 -5.74 5.12
N ASP A 22 14.35 -6.91 5.67
CA ASP A 22 15.28 -7.99 5.94
C ASP A 22 15.15 -9.18 4.99
N GLU A 23 13.99 -9.35 4.35
CA GLU A 23 13.72 -10.47 3.48
C GLU A 23 13.83 -10.11 1.98
N ARG A 24 13.95 -11.15 1.16
CA ARG A 24 13.88 -10.98 -0.29
C ARG A 24 12.45 -10.72 -0.72
N MET A 25 12.21 -9.54 -1.26
CA MET A 25 10.88 -9.18 -1.78
C MET A 25 10.68 -9.73 -3.20
N PRO A 26 9.49 -10.24 -3.53
CA PRO A 26 9.17 -10.71 -4.89
C PRO A 26 9.10 -9.57 -5.90
N VAL A 27 8.90 -8.36 -5.41
CA VAL A 27 8.88 -7.11 -6.18
C VAL A 27 9.55 -6.05 -5.32
N PRO A 28 10.45 -5.21 -5.85
CA PRO A 28 11.10 -4.17 -5.07
C PRO A 28 10.07 -3.26 -4.41
N VAL A 29 10.26 -3.00 -3.13
CA VAL A 29 9.47 -2.05 -2.36
C VAL A 29 10.30 -0.80 -2.15
N ARG A 30 9.71 0.38 -2.33
CA ARG A 30 10.37 1.68 -2.15
C ARG A 30 9.90 2.38 -0.89
N GLU A 31 8.62 2.23 -0.55
CA GLU A 31 8.03 2.86 0.63
C GLU A 31 6.95 1.97 1.23
N VAL A 32 6.80 2.07 2.54
CA VAL A 32 5.69 1.50 3.29
C VAL A 32 5.07 2.60 4.15
N TRP A 33 3.78 2.80 3.99
CA TRP A 33 3.00 3.78 4.74
C TRP A 33 1.86 3.10 5.49
N ALA A 34 1.52 3.62 6.67
CA ALA A 34 0.28 3.31 7.35
C ALA A 34 -0.66 4.52 7.30
N PHE A 35 -1.94 4.27 7.17
CA PHE A 35 -2.98 5.30 7.18
C PHE A 35 -4.24 4.79 7.89
N GLY A 36 -5.30 5.56 7.93
CA GLY A 36 -6.54 5.14 8.56
C GLY A 36 -6.46 5.02 10.07
N ASP A 37 -7.12 4.02 10.65
CA ASP A 37 -7.38 3.91 12.08
C ASP A 37 -6.11 3.98 12.94
N VAL A 38 -5.09 3.22 12.57
CA VAL A 38 -3.83 3.19 13.32
C VAL A 38 -3.11 4.54 13.29
N ALA A 39 -3.10 5.22 12.16
CA ALA A 39 -2.49 6.55 12.01
C ALA A 39 -3.28 7.61 12.79
N LEU A 40 -4.61 7.48 12.86
CA LEU A 40 -5.51 8.33 13.64
C LEU A 40 -5.45 8.06 15.15
N GLY A 41 -4.71 7.05 15.58
CA GLY A 41 -4.56 6.70 16.99
C GLY A 41 -5.80 6.07 17.61
N LEU A 42 -6.67 5.44 16.79
CA LEU A 42 -7.85 4.74 17.28
C LEU A 42 -7.46 3.48 18.07
N ASP A 43 -8.32 3.08 19.00
CA ASP A 43 -8.19 1.88 19.80
C ASP A 43 -9.59 1.41 20.21
N PRO A 44 -10.09 0.27 19.73
CA PRO A 44 -9.40 -0.67 18.84
C PRO A 44 -9.17 -0.15 17.43
N VAL A 45 -8.26 -0.80 16.69
CA VAL A 45 -8.05 -0.64 15.25
C VAL A 45 -8.91 -1.68 14.54
N GLU A 46 -9.96 -1.26 13.87
CA GLU A 46 -10.89 -2.17 13.19
C GLU A 46 -10.26 -2.76 11.92
N ARG A 47 -9.46 -1.94 11.22
CA ARG A 47 -8.75 -2.35 10.02
C ARG A 47 -7.38 -1.68 9.95
N LEU A 48 -6.38 -2.47 9.59
CA LEU A 48 -5.03 -1.98 9.36
C LEU A 48 -4.86 -1.60 7.90
N ASP A 49 -4.72 -0.32 7.63
CA ASP A 49 -4.56 0.21 6.27
C ASP A 49 -3.07 0.44 5.97
N VAL A 50 -2.56 -0.24 4.96
CA VAL A 50 -1.16 -0.20 4.54
C VAL A 50 -1.06 0.16 3.07
N TYR A 51 -0.17 1.07 2.74
CA TYR A 51 0.19 1.41 1.37
C TYR A 51 1.65 1.06 1.10
N VAL A 52 1.90 0.39 0.00
CA VAL A 52 3.22 -0.02 -0.44
C VAL A 52 3.50 0.56 -1.82
N THR A 53 4.58 1.33 -1.92
CA THR A 53 5.11 1.75 -3.20
C THR A 53 6.04 0.67 -3.72
N LYS A 54 5.66 0.00 -4.80
CA LYS A 54 6.49 -0.96 -5.51
C LYS A 54 7.25 -0.29 -6.65
N ASP A 55 8.40 -0.83 -6.99
CA ASP A 55 9.11 -0.41 -8.19
C ASP A 55 8.51 -1.03 -9.46
N ILE A 56 8.75 -0.40 -10.58
CA ILE A 56 8.38 -0.94 -11.89
C ILE A 56 9.54 -1.84 -12.32
N LEU A 57 9.30 -3.15 -12.34
CA LEU A 57 10.32 -4.13 -12.76
C LEU A 57 10.77 -3.97 -14.23
N LEU A 58 10.00 -3.22 -15.01
CA LEU A 58 10.27 -2.96 -16.41
C LEU A 58 9.92 -1.49 -16.68
N ARG A 59 10.87 -0.61 -16.57
CA ARG A 59 10.82 0.66 -17.24
C ARG A 59 11.24 0.42 -18.69
N ASP A 60 10.31 0.66 -19.59
CA ASP A 60 10.62 0.85 -21.02
C ASP A 60 11.06 2.32 -21.16
N ASP A 61 12.23 2.63 -20.58
CA ASP A 61 12.81 3.96 -20.68
C ASP A 61 13.63 4.02 -21.98
N SER A 62 12.98 4.48 -23.01
CA SER A 62 13.60 4.79 -24.30
C SER A 62 14.65 5.92 -24.24
N GLU A 63 15.11 6.37 -23.09
CA GLU A 63 16.01 7.53 -22.97
C GLU A 63 17.14 7.45 -21.92
N SER A 64 17.44 6.32 -21.25
CA SER A 64 18.62 6.23 -20.40
C SER A 64 19.25 4.84 -20.43
N ASP A 65 20.57 4.78 -20.61
CA ASP A 65 21.51 3.61 -20.56
C ASP A 65 20.85 2.25 -20.24
N ALA A 66 20.22 1.67 -21.24
CA ALA A 66 19.39 0.45 -21.15
C ALA A 66 20.19 -0.78 -20.64
N SER A 67 21.51 -0.79 -20.73
CA SER A 67 22.32 -1.97 -20.38
C SER A 67 22.53 -2.18 -18.88
N ALA A 68 22.57 -1.13 -18.07
CA ALA A 68 22.80 -1.25 -16.63
C ALA A 68 21.50 -1.57 -15.85
N ASP A 69 20.36 -1.11 -16.33
CA ASP A 69 19.05 -1.39 -15.75
C ASP A 69 18.57 -2.81 -16.08
N ASP A 70 18.89 -3.33 -17.27
CA ASP A 70 18.56 -4.70 -17.67
C ASP A 70 19.30 -5.72 -16.78
N ASP A 71 20.60 -5.53 -16.55
CA ASP A 71 21.41 -6.40 -15.69
C ASP A 71 20.91 -6.38 -14.23
N ALA A 72 20.53 -5.21 -13.70
CA ALA A 72 20.00 -5.07 -12.35
C ALA A 72 18.61 -5.73 -12.22
N THR A 73 17.77 -5.61 -13.22
CA THR A 73 16.45 -6.24 -13.28
C THR A 73 16.56 -7.76 -13.37
N GLU A 74 17.48 -8.28 -14.19
CA GLU A 74 17.73 -9.71 -14.33
C GLU A 74 18.30 -10.30 -13.03
N GLN A 75 19.29 -9.63 -12.43
CA GLN A 75 19.84 -10.01 -11.13
C GLN A 75 18.78 -10.02 -10.02
N PHE A 76 17.85 -9.05 -10.02
CA PHE A 76 16.75 -9.01 -9.07
C PHE A 76 15.80 -10.20 -9.26
N ARG A 77 15.41 -10.50 -10.51
CA ARG A 77 14.54 -11.65 -10.81
C ARG A 77 15.17 -12.97 -10.35
N ASP A 78 16.44 -13.17 -10.68
CA ASP A 78 17.17 -14.38 -10.30
C ASP A 78 17.30 -14.52 -8.78
N SER A 79 17.59 -13.40 -8.10
CA SER A 79 17.78 -13.40 -6.64
C SER A 79 16.48 -13.62 -5.86
N HIS A 80 15.33 -13.28 -6.43
CA HIS A 80 14.01 -13.38 -5.77
C HIS A 80 13.15 -14.52 -6.31
N GLY A 81 13.64 -15.28 -7.30
CA GLY A 81 12.83 -16.32 -7.95
C GLY A 81 11.62 -15.77 -8.69
N VAL A 82 11.72 -14.54 -9.21
CA VAL A 82 10.62 -13.86 -9.91
C VAL A 82 10.80 -13.97 -11.40
N GLU A 83 9.79 -14.51 -12.08
CA GLU A 83 9.73 -14.59 -13.54
C GLU A 83 8.50 -13.83 -14.05
N GLY A 84 8.67 -13.12 -15.15
CA GLY A 84 7.56 -12.45 -15.81
C GLY A 84 7.95 -11.17 -16.53
N VAL A 85 7.02 -10.66 -17.31
CA VAL A 85 7.19 -9.47 -18.14
C VAL A 85 5.96 -8.57 -17.98
N GLY A 86 6.17 -7.26 -17.91
CA GLY A 86 5.09 -6.29 -17.86
C GLY A 86 4.38 -6.23 -16.50
N LYS A 87 3.04 -6.28 -16.52
CA LYS A 87 2.18 -6.10 -15.33
C LYS A 87 2.02 -7.35 -14.46
N SER A 88 2.57 -8.48 -14.87
CA SER A 88 2.47 -9.72 -14.11
C SER A 88 3.85 -10.34 -13.91
N VAL A 89 4.03 -10.96 -12.76
CA VAL A 89 5.26 -11.67 -12.38
C VAL A 89 4.92 -13.10 -11.97
N ARG A 90 5.89 -14.00 -12.10
CA ARG A 90 5.83 -15.34 -11.57
C ARG A 90 6.83 -15.44 -10.43
N ALA A 91 6.37 -15.92 -9.28
CA ALA A 91 7.20 -16.16 -8.12
C ALA A 91 6.90 -17.54 -7.55
N ASP A 92 7.93 -18.29 -7.13
CA ASP A 92 7.73 -19.66 -6.67
C ASP A 92 6.81 -19.76 -5.44
N TRP A 93 6.96 -18.88 -4.47
CA TRP A 93 6.11 -18.83 -3.29
C TRP A 93 4.66 -18.42 -3.61
N ALA A 94 4.40 -17.79 -4.75
CA ALA A 94 3.06 -17.44 -5.20
C ALA A 94 2.13 -18.67 -5.33
N ARG A 95 2.67 -19.86 -5.55
CA ARG A 95 1.90 -21.11 -5.63
C ARG A 95 1.38 -21.58 -4.28
N GLU A 96 2.00 -21.13 -3.20
CA GLU A 96 1.64 -21.51 -1.82
C GLU A 96 0.46 -20.70 -1.29
N HIS A 97 0.11 -19.58 -1.96
CA HIS A 97 -0.95 -18.66 -1.56
C HIS A 97 -1.99 -18.42 -2.66
N PRO A 98 -2.67 -19.46 -3.15
CA PRO A 98 -3.58 -19.37 -4.30
C PRO A 98 -4.78 -18.43 -4.06
N ASP A 99 -5.19 -18.24 -2.82
CA ASP A 99 -6.36 -17.41 -2.47
C ASP A 99 -6.11 -15.93 -2.71
N PHE A 100 -4.84 -15.50 -2.65
CA PHE A 100 -4.42 -14.13 -2.96
C PHE A 100 -4.06 -13.93 -4.44
N LEU A 101 -4.02 -15.03 -5.22
CA LEU A 101 -3.46 -15.00 -6.56
C LEU A 101 -4.55 -15.18 -7.60
N ARG A 102 -4.71 -14.18 -8.44
CA ARG A 102 -5.41 -14.31 -9.72
C ARG A 102 -4.39 -14.64 -10.81
N ALA A 103 -3.72 -15.78 -10.66
CA ALA A 103 -2.77 -16.24 -11.66
C ALA A 103 -3.48 -16.55 -12.98
N ASN A 104 -2.85 -16.18 -14.10
CA ASN A 104 -3.29 -16.63 -15.40
C ASN A 104 -2.94 -18.12 -15.63
N ALA A 105 -3.37 -18.68 -16.76
CA ALA A 105 -3.13 -20.09 -17.10
C ALA A 105 -1.63 -20.49 -17.14
N ASN A 106 -0.72 -19.52 -17.27
CA ASN A 106 0.72 -19.73 -17.30
C ASN A 106 1.37 -19.58 -15.90
N GLY A 107 0.59 -19.36 -14.84
CA GLY A 107 1.09 -19.20 -13.47
C GLY A 107 1.67 -17.83 -13.15
N HIS A 108 1.36 -16.80 -13.93
CA HIS A 108 1.76 -15.43 -13.67
C HIS A 108 0.68 -14.72 -12.85
N ALA A 109 1.09 -14.02 -11.81
CA ALA A 109 0.24 -13.21 -10.95
C ALA A 109 0.63 -11.73 -11.03
N ALA A 110 -0.32 -10.86 -10.72
CA ALA A 110 -0.04 -9.43 -10.63
C ALA A 110 0.94 -9.14 -9.47
N PRO A 111 1.86 -8.15 -9.60
CA PRO A 111 2.83 -7.82 -8.56
C PRO A 111 2.20 -7.53 -7.19
N GLU A 112 1.07 -6.85 -7.15
CA GLU A 112 0.31 -6.56 -5.93
C GLU A 112 -0.18 -7.83 -5.23
N GLN A 113 -0.58 -8.84 -5.99
CA GLN A 113 -0.98 -10.14 -5.44
C GLN A 113 0.22 -10.91 -4.89
N CYS A 114 1.36 -10.81 -5.57
CA CYS A 114 2.61 -11.41 -5.11
C CYS A 114 3.08 -10.80 -3.78
N LEU A 115 3.04 -9.48 -3.66
CA LEU A 115 3.38 -8.79 -2.41
C LEU A 115 2.38 -9.12 -1.30
N ALA A 116 1.06 -9.16 -1.61
CA ALA A 116 0.05 -9.53 -0.64
C ALA A 116 0.28 -10.94 -0.08
N ALA A 117 0.52 -11.92 -0.94
CA ALA A 117 0.80 -13.28 -0.52
C ALA A 117 2.04 -13.42 0.36
N HIS A 118 3.03 -12.54 0.15
CA HIS A 118 4.26 -12.53 0.93
C HIS A 118 4.15 -11.77 2.26
N LEU A 119 3.36 -10.70 2.30
CA LEU A 119 3.31 -9.77 3.43
C LEU A 119 2.15 -10.02 4.39
N LEU A 120 1.05 -10.63 3.91
CA LEU A 120 -0.18 -10.78 4.67
C LEU A 120 -0.37 -12.21 5.19
N GLU A 121 -0.95 -12.30 6.38
CA GLU A 121 -1.45 -13.55 6.97
C GLU A 121 -2.92 -13.76 6.55
N ASN A 122 -3.39 -15.00 6.60
CA ASN A 122 -4.78 -15.31 6.31
C ASN A 122 -5.69 -14.72 7.41
N ASP A 123 -6.85 -14.22 7.01
CA ASP A 123 -7.94 -13.78 7.88
C ASP A 123 -7.63 -12.59 8.81
N GLU A 124 -6.56 -11.82 8.55
CA GLU A 124 -6.29 -10.58 9.27
C GLU A 124 -7.05 -9.38 8.65
N PRO A 125 -7.54 -8.42 9.46
CA PRO A 125 -8.26 -7.25 8.93
C PRO A 125 -7.27 -6.21 8.38
N VAL A 126 -6.64 -6.54 7.26
CA VAL A 126 -5.66 -5.66 6.59
C VAL A 126 -6.17 -5.26 5.22
N HIS A 127 -6.11 -3.96 4.94
CA HIS A 127 -6.25 -3.41 3.61
C HIS A 127 -4.86 -3.03 3.07
N LEU A 128 -4.42 -3.72 2.02
CA LEU A 128 -3.13 -3.47 1.38
C LEU A 128 -3.32 -2.79 0.03
N GLU A 129 -2.81 -1.59 -0.10
CA GLU A 129 -2.69 -0.89 -1.39
C GLU A 129 -1.27 -0.98 -1.92
N VAL A 130 -1.10 -1.47 -3.15
CA VAL A 130 0.20 -1.65 -3.79
C VAL A 130 0.20 -0.91 -5.12
N CYS A 131 1.00 0.13 -5.23
CA CYS A 131 1.03 1.00 -6.40
C CYS A 131 2.46 1.37 -6.82
N ASN A 132 2.64 1.77 -8.08
CA ASN A 132 3.93 2.27 -8.58
C ASN A 132 4.17 3.73 -8.17
N ALA A 133 3.11 4.51 -7.98
CA ALA A 133 3.21 5.89 -7.52
C ALA A 133 3.58 5.95 -6.03
N SER A 134 4.28 7.00 -5.60
CA SER A 134 4.44 7.31 -4.18
C SER A 134 3.07 7.51 -3.52
N PHE A 135 3.02 7.40 -2.19
CA PHE A 135 1.78 7.63 -1.47
C PHE A 135 1.17 9.01 -1.80
N GLU A 136 1.97 10.05 -1.76
CA GLU A 136 1.53 11.44 -2.00
C GLU A 136 1.06 11.67 -3.44
N ASP A 137 1.77 11.12 -4.42
CA ASP A 137 1.37 11.20 -5.83
C ASP A 137 0.05 10.47 -6.07
N ASN A 138 -0.13 9.30 -5.46
CA ASN A 138 -1.35 8.50 -5.62
C ASN A 138 -2.55 9.21 -4.98
N VAL A 139 -2.39 9.78 -3.77
CA VAL A 139 -3.41 10.65 -3.15
C VAL A 139 -3.85 11.74 -4.14
N THR A 140 -2.88 12.46 -4.71
CA THR A 140 -3.17 13.54 -5.65
C THR A 140 -3.83 13.05 -6.94
N GLN A 141 -3.37 11.94 -7.51
CA GLN A 141 -3.92 11.37 -8.73
C GLN A 141 -5.37 10.89 -8.53
N ARG A 142 -5.63 10.20 -7.42
CA ARG A 142 -6.98 9.71 -7.10
C ARG A 142 -7.94 10.85 -6.82
N LEU A 143 -7.48 11.90 -6.14
CA LEU A 143 -8.30 13.09 -5.90
C LEU A 143 -8.70 13.76 -7.22
N ARG A 144 -7.76 13.95 -8.15
CA ARG A 144 -8.07 14.48 -9.48
C ARG A 144 -9.06 13.60 -10.24
N GLY A 145 -8.90 12.28 -10.18
CA GLY A 145 -9.81 11.33 -10.80
C GLY A 145 -11.19 11.33 -10.17
N ALA A 146 -11.29 11.44 -8.85
CA ALA A 146 -12.54 11.52 -8.10
C ALA A 146 -13.33 12.78 -8.48
N ARG A 147 -12.68 13.94 -8.52
CA ARG A 147 -13.30 15.20 -8.96
C ARG A 147 -13.88 15.12 -10.37
N LEU A 148 -13.16 14.48 -11.31
CA LEU A 148 -13.65 14.32 -12.68
C LEU A 148 -14.86 13.40 -12.80
N ARG A 149 -15.04 12.47 -11.86
CA ARG A 149 -16.15 11.51 -11.84
C ARG A 149 -17.26 11.91 -10.89
N GLU A 150 -17.02 12.92 -10.06
CA GLU A 150 -17.90 13.28 -8.92
C GLU A 150 -18.19 12.05 -8.02
N ASP A 151 -17.14 11.22 -7.78
CA ASP A 151 -17.19 9.99 -6.98
C ASP A 151 -15.93 9.90 -6.12
N TYR A 152 -16.10 10.08 -4.81
CA TYR A 152 -15.03 10.13 -3.83
C TYR A 152 -14.82 8.80 -3.07
N THR A 153 -15.58 7.77 -3.39
CA THR A 153 -15.53 6.46 -2.71
C THR A 153 -14.17 5.77 -2.83
N GLN A 154 -13.39 6.11 -3.86
CA GLN A 154 -12.10 5.50 -4.13
C GLN A 154 -10.90 6.40 -3.79
N LEU A 155 -11.11 7.45 -3.01
CA LEU A 155 -10.00 8.24 -2.51
C LEU A 155 -9.06 7.39 -1.64
N LEU A 156 -7.79 7.74 -1.68
CA LEU A 156 -6.83 7.32 -0.68
C LEU A 156 -6.84 8.38 0.45
N ASP A 157 -7.01 7.94 1.69
CA ASP A 157 -6.96 8.84 2.84
C ASP A 157 -5.58 9.51 2.89
N PRO A 158 -5.47 10.84 2.77
CA PRO A 158 -4.19 11.53 2.70
C PRO A 158 -3.43 11.54 4.03
N ARG A 159 -4.07 11.12 5.12
CA ARG A 159 -3.50 11.16 6.47
C ARG A 159 -2.69 9.89 6.74
N GLY A 160 -1.57 9.77 6.04
CA GLY A 160 -0.63 8.66 6.18
C GLY A 160 0.63 9.03 6.97
N VAL A 161 1.33 8.01 7.43
CA VAL A 161 2.65 8.11 8.04
C VAL A 161 3.60 7.14 7.36
N CYS A 162 4.75 7.65 6.91
CA CYS A 162 5.81 6.82 6.32
C CYS A 162 6.51 6.02 7.42
N LEU A 163 6.51 4.70 7.25
CA LEU A 163 7.14 3.76 8.19
C LEU A 163 8.52 3.32 7.74
N TRP A 164 8.68 3.21 6.43
CA TRP A 164 9.92 2.78 5.80
C TRP A 164 10.03 3.40 4.41
N ALA A 165 11.23 3.87 4.07
CA ALA A 165 11.53 4.40 2.76
C ALA A 165 13.00 4.17 2.42
N GLU A 166 13.28 3.70 1.21
CA GLU A 166 14.62 3.55 0.65
C GLU A 166 15.62 2.87 1.61
N GLY A 167 15.22 1.78 2.24
CA GLY A 167 16.07 1.02 3.16
C GLY A 167 16.11 1.56 4.60
N THR A 168 15.33 2.57 4.93
CA THR A 168 15.34 3.20 6.27
C THR A 168 14.00 3.06 6.98
N LYS A 169 13.98 2.38 8.13
CA LYS A 169 12.83 2.29 9.04
C LYS A 169 12.73 3.55 9.90
N SER A 170 11.52 4.05 10.11
CA SER A 170 11.27 5.24 10.92
C SER A 170 10.88 4.87 12.36
N ASP A 171 11.85 4.74 13.25
CA ASP A 171 11.61 4.47 14.68
C ASP A 171 10.70 5.52 15.33
N GLU A 172 10.83 6.78 14.92
CA GLU A 172 9.99 7.88 15.45
C GLU A 172 8.52 7.72 15.02
N ALA A 173 8.25 7.27 13.80
CA ALA A 173 6.90 6.99 13.35
C ALA A 173 6.27 5.87 14.18
N PHE A 174 6.97 4.78 14.40
CA PHE A 174 6.50 3.68 15.24
C PHE A 174 6.27 4.10 16.70
N ARG A 175 7.18 4.89 17.26
CA ARG A 175 7.00 5.44 18.60
C ARG A 175 5.72 6.27 18.71
N LYS A 176 5.47 7.16 17.76
CA LYS A 176 4.27 8.01 17.73
C LYS A 176 2.98 7.21 17.51
N LEU A 177 3.01 6.20 16.65
CA LEU A 177 1.87 5.31 16.45
C LEU A 177 1.50 4.56 17.73
N ARG A 178 2.50 3.99 18.45
CA ARG A 178 2.27 3.31 19.73
C ARG A 178 1.67 4.23 20.79
N ALA A 179 2.13 5.48 20.83
CA ALA A 179 1.66 6.48 21.77
C ALA A 179 0.30 7.12 21.38
N GLY A 180 -0.14 6.98 20.12
CA GLY A 180 -1.27 7.72 19.58
C GLY A 180 -1.02 9.23 19.50
N GLU A 181 0.24 9.64 19.27
CA GLU A 181 0.69 11.04 19.32
C GLU A 181 0.81 11.71 17.95
N LEU A 182 0.30 11.08 16.89
CA LEU A 182 0.27 11.72 15.57
C LEU A 182 -0.80 12.80 15.53
N ALA A 183 -0.38 14.05 15.30
CA ALA A 183 -1.28 15.18 15.15
C ALA A 183 -1.70 15.31 13.67
N LEU A 184 -2.72 14.55 13.28
CA LEU A 184 -3.27 14.59 11.93
C LEU A 184 -4.52 15.49 11.88
N PRO A 185 -4.77 16.20 10.76
CA PRO A 185 -5.98 16.99 10.58
C PRO A 185 -7.23 16.10 10.47
N THR A 186 -8.42 16.67 10.51
CA THR A 186 -9.64 15.98 10.07
C THR A 186 -9.52 15.63 8.59
N LEU A 187 -10.30 14.66 8.12
CA LEU A 187 -10.22 14.26 6.71
C LEU A 187 -10.63 15.42 5.78
N SER A 188 -11.70 16.15 6.10
CA SER A 188 -12.10 17.34 5.35
C SER A 188 -10.98 18.38 5.31
N ALA A 189 -10.37 18.72 6.45
CA ALA A 189 -9.25 19.66 6.49
C ALA A 189 -8.03 19.18 5.67
N ALA A 190 -7.74 17.88 5.67
CA ALA A 190 -6.68 17.32 4.83
C ALA A 190 -7.00 17.44 3.34
N LEU A 191 -8.26 17.25 2.96
CA LEU A 191 -8.73 17.41 1.58
C LEU A 191 -8.75 18.88 1.13
N GLU A 192 -9.12 19.81 2.01
CA GLU A 192 -8.99 21.26 1.77
C GLU A 192 -7.54 21.66 1.51
N MET A 193 -6.60 21.12 2.30
CA MET A 193 -5.15 21.34 2.08
C MET A 193 -4.69 20.84 0.70
N LEU A 194 -5.39 19.88 0.12
CA LEU A 194 -5.14 19.37 -1.24
C LEU A 194 -5.93 20.12 -2.33
N GLY A 195 -6.67 21.17 -1.96
CA GLY A 195 -7.31 22.11 -2.87
C GLY A 195 -8.78 21.84 -3.20
N LEU A 196 -9.51 21.10 -2.34
CA LEU A 196 -10.95 21.07 -2.37
C LEU A 196 -11.50 22.33 -1.66
N ASP A 197 -12.69 22.77 -2.06
CA ASP A 197 -13.45 23.73 -1.25
C ASP A 197 -14.13 23.03 -0.06
N ASP A 198 -14.60 23.80 0.92
CA ASP A 198 -15.13 23.30 2.18
C ASP A 198 -16.27 22.29 1.95
N ASP A 199 -17.24 22.61 1.08
CA ASP A 199 -18.42 21.77 0.82
C ASP A 199 -18.03 20.48 0.09
N GLU A 200 -17.09 20.57 -0.88
CA GLU A 200 -16.55 19.43 -1.62
C GLU A 200 -15.74 18.52 -0.69
N ALA A 201 -14.91 19.09 0.18
CA ALA A 201 -14.10 18.36 1.14
C ALA A 201 -14.95 17.59 2.17
N GLU A 202 -16.02 18.21 2.65
CA GLU A 202 -16.95 17.55 3.58
C GLU A 202 -17.69 16.38 2.90
N THR A 203 -18.19 16.58 1.66
CA THR A 203 -18.82 15.53 0.87
C THR A 203 -17.87 14.37 0.62
N ALA A 204 -16.66 14.66 0.16
CA ALA A 204 -15.64 13.65 -0.11
C ALA A 204 -15.24 12.85 1.16
N ALA A 205 -15.14 13.53 2.30
CA ALA A 205 -14.85 12.88 3.57
C ALA A 205 -15.96 11.93 4.00
N GLN A 206 -17.24 12.34 3.84
CA GLN A 206 -18.41 11.51 4.17
C GLN A 206 -18.48 10.26 3.26
N GLU A 207 -18.26 10.41 1.96
CA GLU A 207 -18.30 9.30 1.01
C GLU A 207 -17.17 8.29 1.28
N LEU A 208 -15.97 8.76 1.56
CA LEU A 208 -14.84 7.89 1.88
C LEU A 208 -15.09 7.13 3.19
N HIS A 209 -15.58 7.78 4.24
CA HIS A 209 -15.92 7.10 5.49
C HIS A 209 -16.98 6.03 5.27
N ALA A 210 -18.09 6.36 4.59
CA ALA A 210 -19.14 5.41 4.29
C ALA A 210 -18.68 4.24 3.40
N TRP A 211 -17.70 4.45 2.55
CA TRP A 211 -17.09 3.37 1.76
C TRP A 211 -16.22 2.46 2.64
N ARG A 212 -15.40 3.03 3.51
CA ARG A 212 -14.54 2.26 4.43
C ARG A 212 -15.33 1.37 5.36
N GLU A 213 -16.43 1.86 5.93
CA GLU A 213 -17.32 1.11 6.82
C GLU A 213 -17.93 -0.14 6.15
N ARG A 214 -17.96 -0.19 4.82
CA ARG A 214 -18.49 -1.34 4.05
C ARG A 214 -17.45 -2.37 3.68
N GLN A 215 -16.17 -2.14 4.03
CA GLN A 215 -15.07 -3.06 3.72
C GLN A 215 -14.83 -3.99 4.89
N ASP A 216 -14.88 -5.29 4.66
CA ASP A 216 -14.61 -6.33 5.65
C ASP A 216 -13.45 -7.22 5.20
N GLY A 217 -12.66 -7.71 6.17
CA GLY A 217 -11.62 -8.72 5.97
C GLY A 217 -10.37 -8.21 5.25
N VAL A 218 -9.60 -9.15 4.69
CA VAL A 218 -8.40 -8.85 3.89
C VAL A 218 -8.81 -8.30 2.54
N THR A 219 -8.32 -7.13 2.19
CA THR A 219 -8.51 -6.55 0.87
C THR A 219 -7.18 -6.14 0.26
N VAL A 220 -7.00 -6.40 -1.04
CA VAL A 220 -5.81 -6.02 -1.80
C VAL A 220 -6.23 -5.17 -2.97
N ARG A 221 -5.56 -4.03 -3.13
CA ARG A 221 -5.77 -3.14 -4.25
C ARG A 221 -4.43 -2.83 -4.91
N GLY A 222 -4.40 -2.95 -6.22
CA GLY A 222 -3.24 -2.59 -7.04
C GLY A 222 -3.46 -1.32 -7.84
N ASP A 223 -2.53 -1.03 -8.76
CA ASP A 223 -2.66 0.09 -9.67
C ASP A 223 -3.97 -0.01 -10.46
N VAL A 224 -4.80 1.01 -10.35
CA VAL A 224 -6.00 1.16 -11.17
C VAL A 224 -5.53 1.75 -12.50
N VAL A 225 -5.52 0.91 -13.53
CA VAL A 225 -5.22 1.32 -14.91
C VAL A 225 -6.48 1.82 -15.57
#